data_b89d0a1a5ad77ee03a6ea9d9c36503ab
#
_entry.id   b89d0a1a5ad77ee03a6ea9d9c36503ab
#
_cell.length_a   1.000
_cell.length_b   1.000
_cell.length_c   1.000
_cell.angle_alpha   90.00
_cell.angle_beta   90.00
_cell.angle_gamma   90.00
#
_symmetry.space_group_name_H-M   'P 1'
#
loop_
_entity.id
_entity.type
_entity.pdbx_description
1 polymer ?
#
loop_
_entity_poly.entity_id
_entity_poly.type
_entity_poly.pdbx_seq_one_letter_code
_entity_poly.pdbx_strand_id
1 'polypeptide(L)'
;MAQDTYRIRLEAPGLAARIRPGQFVMVRPTLGLDPLLGRPFALYEVVRGEGGEPWAIDLAYLVMGRGTARLAGARSGDRLPLWGPLGNGFGLPRAGVRRVAMVAGGIGQTPFVALARWWMGQERYGLGPQPGEPWVEAVRLYYGVRTAGYLAGLEDFEAAGVEVRLATNDGSAGYRGYVTELLERDLESGWRPDHLVGCGPEPMLRALQGVAGRLGLSCDLSLENHMACGFGACFSCVAPIRAEDGTVDLKRVCVEGPVFDAARVEWESGEAARGL
;
A
#
# COMPACT_ATOMS: atom_id res chain seq x y z
N MET A 1 -5.82 8.65 -14.18
CA MET A 1 -5.63 9.09 -12.80
C MET A 1 -4.64 10.25 -12.71
N ALA A 2 -3.40 10.06 -13.07
CA ALA A 2 -2.36 11.08 -13.05
C ALA A 2 -1.32 10.75 -14.13
N GLN A 3 -0.22 11.51 -14.21
CA GLN A 3 0.85 11.25 -15.18
C GLN A 3 1.33 9.79 -15.02
N ASP A 4 1.37 9.05 -16.13
CA ASP A 4 1.79 7.63 -16.20
C ASP A 4 1.10 6.69 -15.17
N THR A 5 0.00 7.14 -14.57
CA THR A 5 -0.73 6.39 -13.54
C THR A 5 -2.10 5.95 -14.07
N TYR A 6 -2.35 4.66 -14.01
CA TYR A 6 -3.53 4.01 -14.55
C TYR A 6 -4.31 3.28 -13.46
N ARG A 7 -5.62 3.19 -13.64
CA ARG A 7 -6.52 2.31 -12.88
C ARG A 7 -7.11 1.29 -13.83
N ILE A 8 -7.01 0.01 -13.48
CA ILE A 8 -7.62 -1.08 -14.22
C ILE A 8 -8.61 -1.81 -13.33
N ARG A 9 -9.77 -2.12 -13.90
CA ARG A 9 -10.78 -2.95 -13.24
C ARG A 9 -10.73 -4.35 -13.80
N LEU A 10 -10.63 -5.34 -12.92
CA LEU A 10 -10.58 -6.75 -13.26
C LEU A 10 -11.78 -7.47 -12.66
N GLU A 11 -12.63 -8.02 -13.50
CA GLU A 11 -13.72 -8.90 -13.08
C GLU A 11 -13.13 -10.18 -12.47
N ALA A 12 -13.33 -10.36 -11.17
CA ALA A 12 -12.81 -11.50 -10.43
C ALA A 12 -13.61 -11.69 -9.11
N PRO A 13 -14.90 -12.08 -9.18
CA PRO A 13 -15.80 -12.08 -8.02
C PRO A 13 -15.30 -12.96 -6.87
N GLY A 14 -14.75 -14.14 -7.18
CA GLY A 14 -14.20 -15.02 -6.16
C GLY A 14 -12.96 -14.48 -5.45
N LEU A 15 -12.20 -13.59 -6.08
CA LEU A 15 -11.06 -12.89 -5.48
C LEU A 15 -11.54 -11.65 -4.72
N ALA A 16 -12.42 -10.85 -5.32
CA ALA A 16 -13.01 -9.66 -4.73
C ALA A 16 -13.68 -9.95 -3.38
N ALA A 17 -14.35 -11.10 -3.27
CA ALA A 17 -14.99 -11.54 -2.02
C ALA A 17 -14.00 -11.88 -0.89
N ARG A 18 -12.72 -12.14 -1.19
CA ARG A 18 -11.74 -12.64 -0.21
C ARG A 18 -10.60 -11.68 0.11
N ILE A 19 -10.30 -10.76 -0.80
CA ILE A 19 -9.17 -9.85 -0.66
C ILE A 19 -9.45 -8.80 0.42
N ARG A 20 -8.39 -8.44 1.17
CA ARG A 20 -8.43 -7.42 2.23
C ARG A 20 -7.45 -6.29 1.93
N PRO A 21 -7.66 -5.09 2.49
CA PRO A 21 -6.73 -3.97 2.36
C PRO A 21 -5.29 -4.34 2.72
N GLY A 22 -4.34 -3.91 1.91
CA GLY A 22 -2.92 -4.24 2.03
C GLY A 22 -2.51 -5.58 1.44
N GLN A 23 -3.46 -6.48 1.10
CA GLN A 23 -3.15 -7.62 0.26
C GLN A 23 -2.97 -7.20 -1.19
N PHE A 24 -2.36 -8.06 -1.98
CA PHE A 24 -2.06 -7.81 -3.38
C PHE A 24 -2.46 -9.01 -4.26
N VAL A 25 -2.39 -8.80 -5.55
CA VAL A 25 -2.52 -9.83 -6.56
C VAL A 25 -1.32 -9.79 -7.50
N MET A 26 -0.96 -10.94 -8.04
CA MET A 26 -0.04 -10.99 -9.17
C MET A 26 -0.83 -10.96 -10.46
N VAL A 27 -0.51 -10.04 -11.36
CA VAL A 27 -1.11 -9.95 -12.70
C VAL A 27 -0.04 -10.17 -13.74
N ARG A 28 -0.26 -11.10 -14.66
CA ARG A 28 0.58 -11.29 -15.83
C ARG A 28 0.02 -10.45 -16.98
N PRO A 29 0.77 -9.47 -17.50
CA PRO A 29 0.24 -8.48 -18.46
C PRO A 29 0.04 -9.04 -19.88
N THR A 30 0.25 -10.34 -20.08
CA THR A 30 0.07 -11.01 -21.35
C THR A 30 -0.15 -12.51 -21.15
N LEU A 31 -0.84 -13.15 -22.10
CA LEU A 31 -0.90 -14.61 -22.22
C LEU A 31 0.36 -15.20 -22.88
N GLY A 32 1.16 -14.36 -23.55
CA GLY A 32 2.43 -14.73 -24.16
C GLY A 32 3.60 -14.89 -23.16
N LEU A 33 4.80 -15.08 -23.68
CA LEU A 33 6.02 -15.32 -22.87
C LEU A 33 6.80 -14.04 -22.54
N ASP A 34 6.45 -12.89 -23.08
CA ASP A 34 7.15 -11.62 -22.84
C ASP A 34 6.18 -10.50 -22.48
N PRO A 35 6.21 -10.00 -21.22
CA PRO A 35 7.00 -10.50 -20.10
C PRO A 35 6.42 -11.79 -19.49
N LEU A 36 7.31 -12.71 -19.12
CA LEU A 36 6.92 -14.01 -18.56
C LEU A 36 6.33 -13.92 -17.16
N LEU A 37 6.97 -13.14 -16.29
CA LEU A 37 6.58 -13.03 -14.87
C LEU A 37 5.42 -12.05 -14.68
N GLY A 38 4.58 -12.34 -13.68
CA GLY A 38 3.58 -11.41 -13.18
C GLY A 38 4.21 -10.20 -12.48
N ARG A 39 3.36 -9.24 -12.15
CA ARG A 39 3.69 -8.06 -11.34
C ARG A 39 2.75 -7.99 -10.15
N PRO A 40 3.26 -7.69 -8.95
CA PRO A 40 2.42 -7.49 -7.78
C PRO A 40 1.71 -6.13 -7.88
N PHE A 41 0.42 -6.12 -7.58
CA PHE A 41 -0.38 -4.90 -7.46
C PHE A 41 -1.21 -4.98 -6.20
N ALA A 42 -1.07 -4.00 -5.33
CA ALA A 42 -1.91 -3.86 -4.15
C ALA A 42 -3.38 -3.66 -4.55
N LEU A 43 -4.29 -4.17 -3.72
CA LEU A 43 -5.70 -3.84 -3.85
C LEU A 43 -5.87 -2.32 -3.73
N TYR A 44 -6.50 -1.71 -4.73
CA TYR A 44 -6.93 -0.32 -4.65
C TYR A 44 -8.35 -0.23 -4.09
N GLU A 45 -9.30 -0.99 -4.67
CA GLU A 45 -10.68 -1.04 -4.20
C GLU A 45 -11.38 -2.35 -4.64
N VAL A 46 -12.37 -2.77 -3.88
CA VAL A 46 -13.31 -3.81 -4.28
C VAL A 46 -14.55 -3.15 -4.91
N VAL A 47 -14.89 -3.59 -6.11
CA VAL A 47 -16.06 -3.08 -6.82
C VAL A 47 -17.23 -4.03 -6.59
N ARG A 48 -18.39 -3.45 -6.25
CA ARG A 48 -19.61 -4.20 -6.00
C ARG A 48 -20.56 -4.11 -7.17
N GLY A 49 -21.30 -5.19 -7.41
CA GLY A 49 -22.40 -5.23 -8.36
C GLY A 49 -23.64 -4.50 -7.84
N GLU A 50 -24.71 -4.47 -8.64
CA GLU A 50 -25.98 -3.79 -8.29
C GLU A 50 -26.64 -4.38 -7.03
N GLY A 51 -26.40 -5.67 -6.74
CA GLY A 51 -26.88 -6.36 -5.54
C GLY A 51 -26.00 -6.16 -4.31
N GLY A 52 -24.90 -5.41 -4.41
CA GLY A 52 -23.93 -5.18 -3.33
C GLY A 52 -22.87 -6.31 -3.18
N GLU A 53 -22.92 -7.36 -4.00
CA GLU A 53 -21.94 -8.44 -4.00
C GLU A 53 -20.58 -7.99 -4.56
N PRO A 54 -19.45 -8.47 -4.00
CA PRO A 54 -18.13 -8.24 -4.57
C PRO A 54 -18.03 -8.85 -5.98
N TRP A 55 -17.76 -8.01 -6.98
CA TRP A 55 -17.75 -8.41 -8.39
C TRP A 55 -16.37 -8.30 -9.04
N ALA A 56 -15.65 -7.21 -8.76
CA ALA A 56 -14.38 -6.93 -9.39
C ALA A 56 -13.42 -6.27 -8.39
N ILE A 57 -12.16 -6.19 -8.77
CA ILE A 57 -11.15 -5.41 -8.07
C ILE A 57 -10.59 -4.31 -8.97
N ASP A 58 -10.33 -3.16 -8.39
CA ASP A 58 -9.56 -2.11 -9.02
C ASP A 58 -8.12 -2.15 -8.53
N LEU A 59 -7.19 -2.01 -9.47
CA LEU A 59 -5.76 -1.89 -9.23
C LEU A 59 -5.31 -0.56 -9.82
N ALA A 60 -4.55 0.21 -9.04
CA ALA A 60 -3.90 1.42 -9.52
C ALA A 60 -2.39 1.20 -9.59
N TYR A 61 -1.75 1.67 -10.66
CA TYR A 61 -0.32 1.43 -10.88
C TYR A 61 0.32 2.54 -11.72
N LEU A 62 1.63 2.70 -11.51
CA LEU A 62 2.48 3.58 -12.30
C LEU A 62 3.15 2.78 -13.42
N VAL A 63 3.22 3.34 -14.62
CA VAL A 63 3.99 2.76 -15.72
C VAL A 63 5.47 2.99 -15.49
N MET A 64 6.20 1.94 -15.13
CA MET A 64 7.63 1.99 -14.82
C MET A 64 8.49 1.13 -15.76
N GLY A 65 7.87 0.25 -16.56
CA GLY A 65 8.62 -0.65 -17.44
C GLY A 65 7.70 -1.46 -18.34
N ARG A 66 8.30 -2.42 -19.08
CA ARG A 66 7.61 -3.19 -20.14
C ARG A 66 6.31 -3.85 -19.70
N GLY A 67 6.27 -4.42 -18.47
CA GLY A 67 5.08 -5.10 -17.96
C GLY A 67 3.92 -4.14 -17.73
N THR A 68 4.16 -3.04 -17.03
CA THR A 68 3.14 -2.03 -16.75
C THR A 68 2.76 -1.22 -17.99
N ALA A 69 3.70 -0.96 -18.92
CA ALA A 69 3.39 -0.36 -20.21
C ALA A 69 2.45 -1.24 -21.05
N ARG A 70 2.67 -2.57 -21.02
CA ARG A 70 1.78 -3.50 -21.72
C ARG A 70 0.39 -3.56 -21.08
N LEU A 71 0.34 -3.53 -19.74
CA LEU A 71 -0.92 -3.50 -19.01
C LEU A 71 -1.71 -2.21 -19.29
N ALA A 72 -1.03 -1.06 -19.44
CA ALA A 72 -1.67 0.21 -19.82
C ALA A 72 -2.31 0.19 -21.21
N GLY A 73 -1.91 -0.75 -22.07
CA GLY A 73 -2.54 -0.98 -23.37
C GLY A 73 -3.72 -1.96 -23.34
N ALA A 74 -4.07 -2.52 -22.19
CA ALA A 74 -5.20 -3.44 -22.06
C ALA A 74 -6.53 -2.75 -22.34
N ARG A 75 -7.45 -3.50 -22.95
CA ARG A 75 -8.78 -3.01 -23.34
C ARG A 75 -9.88 -3.81 -22.63
N SER A 76 -11.07 -3.24 -22.58
CA SER A 76 -12.25 -3.95 -22.09
C SER A 76 -12.47 -5.25 -22.87
N GLY A 77 -12.67 -6.37 -22.14
CA GLY A 77 -12.81 -7.71 -22.70
C GLY A 77 -11.49 -8.50 -22.78
N ASP A 78 -10.34 -7.87 -22.58
CA ASP A 78 -9.07 -8.59 -22.51
C ASP A 78 -9.02 -9.52 -21.29
N ARG A 79 -8.39 -10.69 -21.44
CA ARG A 79 -8.20 -11.66 -20.37
C ARG A 79 -6.76 -11.63 -19.88
N LEU A 80 -6.59 -11.40 -18.60
CA LEU A 80 -5.28 -11.34 -17.94
C LEU A 80 -5.18 -12.45 -16.90
N PRO A 81 -4.13 -13.30 -16.93
CA PRO A 81 -3.88 -14.23 -15.85
C PRO A 81 -3.59 -13.44 -14.56
N LEU A 82 -4.36 -13.78 -13.52
CA LEU A 82 -4.14 -13.20 -12.20
C LEU A 82 -4.27 -14.28 -11.13
N TRP A 83 -3.55 -14.13 -10.02
CA TRP A 83 -3.67 -15.00 -8.85
C TRP A 83 -3.51 -14.22 -7.56
N GLY A 84 -4.20 -14.67 -6.53
CA GLY A 84 -4.31 -14.03 -5.21
C GLY A 84 -5.60 -14.46 -4.50
N PRO A 85 -5.99 -13.79 -3.40
CA PRO A 85 -5.23 -12.74 -2.71
C PRO A 85 -3.95 -13.28 -2.09
N LEU A 86 -2.91 -12.44 -2.01
CA LEU A 86 -1.59 -12.78 -1.53
C LEU A 86 -1.16 -11.82 -0.42
N GLY A 87 -0.25 -12.28 0.43
CA GLY A 87 0.24 -11.51 1.57
C GLY A 87 -0.73 -11.45 2.75
N ASN A 88 -0.25 -10.91 3.87
CA ASN A 88 -1.01 -10.81 5.12
C ASN A 88 -2.03 -9.65 5.13
N GLY A 89 -1.74 -8.55 4.44
CA GLY A 89 -2.52 -7.31 4.48
C GLY A 89 -2.43 -6.58 5.83
N PHE A 90 -3.12 -5.44 5.93
CA PHE A 90 -3.26 -4.74 7.20
C PHE A 90 -4.20 -5.50 8.13
N GLY A 91 -3.84 -5.54 9.40
CA GLY A 91 -4.69 -6.10 10.45
C GLY A 91 -5.79 -5.13 10.90
N LEU A 92 -6.51 -5.52 11.94
CA LEU A 92 -7.38 -4.60 12.67
C LEU A 92 -6.53 -3.61 13.47
N PRO A 93 -6.99 -2.35 13.63
CA PRO A 93 -6.32 -1.42 14.51
C PRO A 93 -6.20 -1.98 15.92
N ARG A 94 -5.09 -1.69 16.59
CA ARG A 94 -4.90 -2.07 18.00
C ARG A 94 -5.96 -1.37 18.87
N ALA A 95 -6.33 -1.99 19.98
CA ALA A 95 -7.30 -1.40 20.90
C ALA A 95 -6.85 0.01 21.35
N GLY A 96 -7.77 0.98 21.31
CA GLY A 96 -7.50 2.36 21.66
C GLY A 96 -6.99 3.26 20.54
N VAL A 97 -6.68 2.73 19.36
CA VAL A 97 -6.36 3.51 18.17
C VAL A 97 -7.62 4.19 17.65
N ARG A 98 -7.62 5.53 17.63
CA ARG A 98 -8.73 6.36 17.15
C ARG A 98 -8.34 7.22 15.95
N ARG A 99 -7.09 7.70 15.92
CA ARG A 99 -6.58 8.59 14.88
C ARG A 99 -5.37 7.95 14.20
N VAL A 100 -5.42 7.88 12.89
CA VAL A 100 -4.38 7.23 12.08
C VAL A 100 -3.76 8.23 11.11
N ALA A 101 -2.42 8.23 11.04
CA ALA A 101 -1.68 8.84 9.94
C ALA A 101 -1.27 7.77 8.93
N MET A 102 -1.76 7.87 7.72
CA MET A 102 -1.30 7.09 6.57
C MET A 102 -0.26 7.92 5.81
N VAL A 103 0.92 7.36 5.58
CA VAL A 103 2.03 8.06 4.92
C VAL A 103 2.38 7.35 3.62
N ALA A 104 2.13 8.02 2.51
CA ALA A 104 2.29 7.47 1.17
C ALA A 104 3.37 8.18 0.37
N GLY A 105 4.21 7.42 -0.31
CA GLY A 105 5.16 7.92 -1.31
C GLY A 105 4.82 7.43 -2.71
N GLY A 106 4.51 8.35 -3.63
CA GLY A 106 4.18 8.00 -5.00
C GLY A 106 2.99 7.04 -5.09
N ILE A 107 3.15 5.94 -5.82
CA ILE A 107 2.11 4.93 -6.00
C ILE A 107 1.79 4.13 -4.72
N GLY A 108 2.59 4.28 -3.66
CA GLY A 108 2.34 3.63 -2.37
C GLY A 108 1.04 4.06 -1.68
N GLN A 109 0.32 5.05 -2.18
CA GLN A 109 -1.02 5.41 -1.70
C GLN A 109 -2.08 4.34 -2.02
N THR A 110 -1.81 3.42 -2.95
CA THR A 110 -2.81 2.50 -3.49
C THR A 110 -3.54 1.62 -2.47
N PRO A 111 -2.94 1.07 -1.41
CA PRO A 111 -3.66 0.26 -0.43
C PRO A 111 -4.51 1.09 0.55
N PHE A 112 -4.37 2.41 0.58
CA PHE A 112 -4.88 3.24 1.67
C PHE A 112 -6.34 3.67 1.51
N VAL A 113 -6.87 3.76 0.29
CA VAL A 113 -8.31 4.05 0.09
C VAL A 113 -9.16 2.94 0.70
N ALA A 114 -8.91 1.70 0.30
CA ALA A 114 -9.63 0.55 0.84
C ALA A 114 -9.40 0.39 2.35
N LEU A 115 -8.16 0.63 2.83
CA LEU A 115 -7.84 0.56 4.25
C LEU A 115 -8.61 1.59 5.08
N ALA A 116 -8.66 2.85 4.62
CA ALA A 116 -9.39 3.91 5.29
C ALA A 116 -10.88 3.59 5.38
N ARG A 117 -11.50 3.19 4.27
CA ARG A 117 -12.91 2.80 4.23
C ARG A 117 -13.22 1.63 5.17
N TRP A 118 -12.32 0.64 5.21
CA TRP A 118 -12.48 -0.51 6.11
C TRP A 118 -12.42 -0.10 7.58
N TRP A 119 -11.39 0.62 7.98
CA TRP A 119 -11.20 1.02 9.37
C TRP A 119 -12.21 2.05 9.86
N MET A 120 -12.70 2.91 8.95
CA MET A 120 -13.80 3.85 9.24
C MET A 120 -15.20 3.22 9.15
N GLY A 121 -15.30 1.91 8.93
CA GLY A 121 -16.56 1.17 8.92
C GLY A 121 -17.46 1.42 7.71
N GLN A 122 -16.94 2.04 6.65
CA GLN A 122 -17.71 2.39 5.45
C GLN A 122 -17.88 1.21 4.50
N GLU A 123 -16.88 0.30 4.47
CA GLU A 123 -16.85 -0.84 3.56
C GLU A 123 -16.38 -2.12 4.26
N ARG A 124 -16.77 -3.26 3.70
CA ARG A 124 -16.40 -4.60 4.18
C ARG A 124 -15.50 -5.30 3.18
N TYR A 125 -14.41 -5.91 3.67
CA TYR A 125 -13.44 -6.61 2.84
C TYR A 125 -13.12 -8.00 3.38
N GLY A 126 -13.04 -8.98 2.47
CA GLY A 126 -12.66 -10.35 2.80
C GLY A 126 -13.66 -11.10 3.66
N LEU A 127 -13.21 -12.29 4.11
CA LEU A 127 -14.00 -13.24 4.90
C LEU A 127 -13.55 -13.20 6.37
N GLY A 128 -13.52 -12.13 7.03
CA GLY A 128 -13.05 -12.03 8.41
C GLY A 128 -13.93 -11.15 9.26
N PRO A 129 -13.47 -10.82 10.47
CA PRO A 129 -14.14 -9.84 11.31
C PRO A 129 -14.34 -8.54 10.53
N GLN A 130 -15.55 -8.02 10.61
CA GLN A 130 -15.93 -6.76 9.95
C GLN A 130 -16.32 -5.76 11.04
N PRO A 131 -16.05 -4.46 10.84
CA PRO A 131 -16.50 -3.47 11.79
C PRO A 131 -18.03 -3.47 11.84
N GLY A 132 -18.59 -3.62 13.03
CA GLY A 132 -19.98 -3.25 13.29
C GLY A 132 -20.12 -1.75 13.45
N GLU A 133 -19.05 -1.11 13.93
CA GLU A 133 -18.88 0.33 14.07
C GLU A 133 -17.46 0.72 13.62
N PRO A 134 -17.19 2.01 13.33
CA PRO A 134 -15.84 2.46 12.98
C PRO A 134 -14.81 2.09 14.05
N TRP A 135 -13.70 1.49 13.63
CA TRP A 135 -12.56 1.24 14.53
C TRP A 135 -11.74 2.49 14.76
N VAL A 136 -11.68 3.38 13.75
CA VAL A 136 -10.99 4.67 13.85
C VAL A 136 -11.96 5.81 13.56
N GLU A 137 -11.73 6.94 14.23
CA GLU A 137 -12.59 8.14 14.13
C GLU A 137 -12.09 9.08 13.03
N ALA A 138 -10.78 9.11 12.81
CA ALA A 138 -10.16 10.01 11.86
C ALA A 138 -8.93 9.40 11.21
N VAL A 139 -8.86 9.58 9.90
CA VAL A 139 -7.72 9.20 9.07
C VAL A 139 -7.18 10.45 8.38
N ARG A 140 -5.87 10.67 8.49
CA ARG A 140 -5.16 11.69 7.72
C ARG A 140 -4.15 11.03 6.81
N LEU A 141 -4.23 11.31 5.52
CA LEU A 141 -3.25 10.85 4.53
C LEU A 141 -2.21 11.94 4.31
N TYR A 142 -0.95 11.62 4.56
CA TYR A 142 0.21 12.37 4.13
C TYR A 142 0.69 11.78 2.81
N TYR A 143 0.51 12.51 1.71
CA TYR A 143 0.81 12.01 0.38
C TYR A 143 1.93 12.80 -0.27
N GLY A 144 3.07 12.15 -0.48
CA GLY A 144 4.27 12.73 -1.06
C GLY A 144 4.53 12.22 -2.48
N VAL A 145 4.79 13.15 -3.39
CA VAL A 145 5.21 12.86 -4.78
C VAL A 145 6.31 13.82 -5.23
N ARG A 146 6.97 13.53 -6.34
CA ARG A 146 7.99 14.42 -6.90
C ARG A 146 7.41 15.75 -7.35
N THR A 147 6.32 15.70 -8.13
CA THR A 147 5.62 16.87 -8.69
C THR A 147 4.12 16.64 -8.65
N ALA A 148 3.31 17.68 -8.69
CA ALA A 148 1.86 17.62 -8.69
C ALA A 148 1.26 16.72 -9.80
N GLY A 149 1.98 16.58 -10.93
CA GLY A 149 1.55 15.71 -12.03
C GLY A 149 1.40 14.23 -11.67
N TYR A 150 1.99 13.78 -10.56
CA TYR A 150 1.89 12.39 -10.06
C TYR A 150 0.85 12.21 -8.95
N LEU A 151 0.11 13.23 -8.55
CA LEU A 151 -0.97 13.10 -7.57
C LEU A 151 -2.14 12.31 -8.17
N ALA A 152 -2.41 11.15 -7.64
CA ALA A 152 -3.42 10.24 -8.16
C ALA A 152 -4.44 9.84 -7.08
N GLY A 153 -5.72 9.75 -7.45
CA GLY A 153 -6.76 9.21 -6.59
C GLY A 153 -7.21 10.13 -5.44
N LEU A 154 -6.92 11.42 -5.49
CA LEU A 154 -7.31 12.37 -4.44
C LEU A 154 -8.81 12.37 -4.18
N GLU A 155 -9.61 12.32 -5.23
CA GLU A 155 -11.08 12.29 -5.18
C GLU A 155 -11.60 11.05 -4.41
N ASP A 156 -10.93 9.90 -4.54
CA ASP A 156 -11.32 8.69 -3.83
C ASP A 156 -11.08 8.80 -2.32
N PHE A 157 -10.00 9.50 -1.90
CA PHE A 157 -9.72 9.79 -0.49
C PHE A 157 -10.70 10.83 0.08
N GLU A 158 -10.99 11.89 -0.67
CA GLU A 158 -11.99 12.90 -0.30
C GLU A 158 -13.37 12.27 -0.12
N ALA A 159 -13.78 11.40 -1.06
CA ALA A 159 -15.04 10.66 -0.97
C ALA A 159 -15.09 9.68 0.21
N ALA A 160 -13.93 9.20 0.69
CA ALA A 160 -13.82 8.39 1.90
C ALA A 160 -13.77 9.23 3.19
N GLY A 161 -13.81 10.57 3.11
CA GLY A 161 -13.73 11.45 4.28
C GLY A 161 -12.32 11.52 4.90
N VAL A 162 -11.29 11.18 4.14
CA VAL A 162 -9.89 11.23 4.58
C VAL A 162 -9.36 12.64 4.40
N GLU A 163 -8.78 13.22 5.44
CA GLU A 163 -8.06 14.49 5.34
C GLU A 163 -6.73 14.28 4.61
N VAL A 164 -6.54 14.92 3.45
CA VAL A 164 -5.32 14.75 2.65
C VAL A 164 -4.36 15.93 2.87
N ARG A 165 -3.12 15.61 3.22
CA ARG A 165 -1.99 16.54 3.34
C ARG A 165 -0.97 16.22 2.25
N LEU A 166 -0.72 17.17 1.37
CA LEU A 166 0.14 16.98 0.20
C LEU A 166 1.55 17.53 0.42
N ALA A 167 2.54 16.76 -0.03
CA ALA A 167 3.92 17.21 -0.17
C ALA A 167 4.43 16.93 -1.58
N THR A 168 5.11 17.91 -2.18
CA THR A 168 5.81 17.74 -3.45
C THR A 168 7.25 18.20 -3.32
N ASN A 169 8.20 17.45 -3.88
CA ASN A 169 9.61 17.80 -3.74
C ASN A 169 9.92 19.15 -4.40
N ASP A 170 9.23 19.47 -5.49
CA ASP A 170 9.42 20.73 -6.24
C ASP A 170 8.55 21.90 -5.73
N GLY A 171 7.58 21.64 -4.85
CA GLY A 171 6.66 22.64 -4.33
C GLY A 171 5.50 22.97 -5.26
N SER A 172 5.24 22.13 -6.27
CA SER A 172 4.15 22.35 -7.23
C SER A 172 2.74 22.14 -6.64
N ALA A 173 2.64 21.45 -5.50
CA ALA A 173 1.42 21.34 -4.69
C ALA A 173 1.74 21.08 -3.22
N GLY A 174 0.99 21.68 -2.31
CA GLY A 174 1.11 21.48 -0.87
C GLY A 174 2.46 21.93 -0.29
N TYR A 175 2.98 21.13 0.65
CA TYR A 175 4.28 21.38 1.30
C TYR A 175 5.42 21.10 0.31
N ARG A 176 6.40 21.99 0.23
CA ARG A 176 7.63 21.77 -0.55
C ARG A 176 8.63 21.00 0.29
N GLY A 177 8.87 19.73 -0.03
CA GLY A 177 9.79 18.87 0.70
C GLY A 177 9.33 17.42 0.75
N TYR A 178 9.85 16.67 1.70
CA TYR A 178 9.47 15.28 1.89
C TYR A 178 8.21 15.14 2.76
N VAL A 179 7.43 14.12 2.47
CA VAL A 179 6.16 13.84 3.17
C VAL A 179 6.36 13.57 4.67
N THR A 180 7.50 13.01 5.06
CA THR A 180 7.85 12.78 6.46
C THR A 180 8.14 14.07 7.22
N GLU A 181 8.70 15.09 6.56
CA GLU A 181 8.89 16.42 7.14
C GLU A 181 7.55 17.12 7.38
N LEU A 182 6.61 16.98 6.43
CA LEU A 182 5.25 17.48 6.59
C LEU A 182 4.53 16.81 7.78
N LEU A 183 4.69 15.49 7.94
CA LEU A 183 4.16 14.76 9.09
C LEU A 183 4.75 15.33 10.40
N GLU A 184 6.07 15.45 10.51
CA GLU A 184 6.74 15.96 11.71
C GLU A 184 6.25 17.37 12.06
N ARG A 185 6.12 18.26 11.07
CA ARG A 185 5.58 19.61 11.27
C ARG A 185 4.15 19.60 11.81
N ASP A 186 3.29 18.73 11.30
CA ASP A 186 1.91 18.61 11.80
C ASP A 186 1.88 18.04 13.24
N LEU A 187 2.79 17.11 13.56
CA LEU A 187 2.95 16.60 14.91
C LEU A 187 3.41 17.69 15.90
N GLU A 188 4.33 18.56 15.48
CA GLU A 188 4.78 19.73 16.26
C GLU A 188 3.64 20.75 16.47
N SER A 189 2.77 20.91 15.47
CA SER A 189 1.60 21.79 15.56
C SER A 189 0.46 21.28 16.45
N GLY A 190 0.62 20.09 17.05
CA GLY A 190 -0.31 19.54 18.02
C GLY A 190 -1.24 18.44 17.52
N TRP A 191 -1.20 18.08 16.23
CA TRP A 191 -1.92 16.90 15.76
C TRP A 191 -1.24 15.62 16.27
N ARG A 192 -2.02 14.69 16.82
CA ARG A 192 -1.48 13.46 17.44
C ARG A 192 -2.23 12.25 16.91
N PRO A 193 -1.62 11.44 16.04
CA PRO A 193 -2.12 10.12 15.70
C PRO A 193 -1.80 9.11 16.82
N ASP A 194 -2.59 8.07 16.89
CA ASP A 194 -2.36 6.94 17.79
C ASP A 194 -1.58 5.82 17.08
N HIS A 195 -1.59 5.83 15.75
CA HIS A 195 -0.92 4.83 14.92
C HIS A 195 -0.48 5.42 13.58
N LEU A 196 0.65 4.94 13.07
CA LEU A 196 1.18 5.29 11.76
C LEU A 196 1.10 4.09 10.81
N VAL A 197 0.84 4.37 9.55
CA VAL A 197 0.89 3.36 8.48
C VAL A 197 1.69 3.92 7.32
N GLY A 198 2.65 3.17 6.81
CA GLY A 198 3.52 3.61 5.70
C GLY A 198 3.49 2.68 4.49
N CYS A 199 3.43 3.25 3.28
CA CYS A 199 3.66 2.54 2.03
C CYS A 199 4.33 3.46 1.01
N GLY A 200 5.42 3.00 0.40
CA GLY A 200 6.18 3.79 -0.56
C GLY A 200 7.66 3.42 -0.60
N PRO A 201 8.52 4.28 -1.17
CA PRO A 201 9.94 3.99 -1.32
C PRO A 201 10.65 3.75 0.03
N GLU A 202 11.62 2.83 0.03
CA GLU A 202 12.39 2.47 1.23
C GLU A 202 12.92 3.67 2.02
N PRO A 203 13.53 4.72 1.41
CA PRO A 203 14.02 5.87 2.17
C PRO A 203 12.91 6.58 2.95
N MET A 204 11.70 6.65 2.41
CA MET A 204 10.54 7.23 3.11
C MET A 204 10.10 6.33 4.27
N LEU A 205 10.02 5.01 4.06
CA LEU A 205 9.64 4.06 5.11
C LEU A 205 10.64 4.05 6.27
N ARG A 206 11.94 4.13 5.94
CA ARG A 206 13.03 4.24 6.92
C ARG A 206 12.92 5.53 7.75
N ALA A 207 12.65 6.66 7.09
CA ALA A 207 12.41 7.94 7.79
C ALA A 207 11.16 7.86 8.70
N LEU A 208 10.07 7.27 8.21
CA LEU A 208 8.84 7.08 8.99
C LEU A 208 9.05 6.17 10.21
N GLN A 209 9.82 5.08 10.06
CA GLN A 209 10.23 4.23 11.19
C GLN A 209 10.98 5.05 12.25
N GLY A 210 11.88 5.93 11.82
CA GLY A 210 12.61 6.83 12.72
C GLY A 210 11.67 7.79 13.47
N VAL A 211 10.69 8.36 12.78
CA VAL A 211 9.65 9.21 13.42
C VAL A 211 8.86 8.41 14.45
N ALA A 212 8.37 7.22 14.09
CA ALA A 212 7.63 6.34 14.99
C ALA A 212 8.43 6.00 16.26
N GLY A 213 9.71 5.62 16.08
CA GLY A 213 10.60 5.26 17.20
C GLY A 213 10.86 6.43 18.15
N ARG A 214 11.11 7.64 17.63
CA ARG A 214 11.33 8.84 18.47
C ARG A 214 10.11 9.23 19.30
N LEU A 215 8.92 8.96 18.78
CA LEU A 215 7.66 9.35 19.41
C LEU A 215 6.99 8.22 20.19
N GLY A 216 7.54 7.00 20.17
CA GLY A 216 6.94 5.81 20.79
C GLY A 216 5.60 5.42 20.17
N LEU A 217 5.37 5.75 18.89
CA LEU A 217 4.15 5.42 18.17
C LEU A 217 4.26 4.04 17.52
N SER A 218 3.17 3.28 17.57
CA SER A 218 3.06 2.07 16.76
C SER A 218 2.99 2.44 15.28
N CYS A 219 3.65 1.64 14.44
CA CYS A 219 3.73 1.89 13.00
C CYS A 219 3.77 0.59 12.23
N ASP A 220 2.92 0.46 11.21
CA ASP A 220 2.95 -0.64 10.27
C ASP A 220 3.48 -0.16 8.90
N LEU A 221 4.44 -0.90 8.33
CA LEU A 221 5.02 -0.60 7.03
C LEU A 221 4.64 -1.67 6.02
N SER A 222 4.08 -1.26 4.89
CA SER A 222 3.90 -2.12 3.72
C SER A 222 5.15 -2.05 2.85
N LEU A 223 5.93 -3.13 2.85
CA LEU A 223 7.18 -3.22 2.12
C LEU A 223 6.95 -3.62 0.66
N GLU A 224 7.74 -3.03 -0.23
CA GLU A 224 7.83 -3.42 -1.63
C GLU A 224 9.11 -4.23 -1.86
N ASN A 225 9.01 -5.28 -2.67
CA ASN A 225 10.17 -6.04 -3.12
C ASN A 225 9.90 -6.68 -4.48
N HIS A 226 10.96 -7.08 -5.19
CA HIS A 226 10.84 -7.79 -6.44
C HIS A 226 10.22 -9.17 -6.22
N MET A 227 9.09 -9.42 -6.87
CA MET A 227 8.36 -10.69 -6.75
C MET A 227 8.33 -11.43 -8.08
N ALA A 228 8.79 -12.68 -8.10
CA ALA A 228 8.65 -13.56 -9.25
C ALA A 228 7.38 -14.41 -9.15
N CYS A 229 7.17 -15.14 -8.06
CA CYS A 229 6.02 -16.03 -7.88
C CYS A 229 4.85 -15.40 -7.11
N GLY A 230 5.11 -14.59 -6.09
CA GLY A 230 4.13 -13.96 -5.22
C GLY A 230 3.54 -14.85 -4.12
N PHE A 231 3.83 -16.17 -4.09
CA PHE A 231 3.26 -17.14 -3.15
C PHE A 231 4.31 -17.91 -2.34
N GLY A 232 5.54 -17.40 -2.25
CA GLY A 232 6.57 -17.89 -1.33
C GLY A 232 7.46 -19.02 -1.83
N ALA A 233 7.33 -19.47 -3.08
CA ALA A 233 8.13 -20.59 -3.59
C ALA A 233 9.56 -20.20 -4.02
N CYS A 234 9.78 -18.98 -4.54
CA CYS A 234 11.05 -18.59 -5.18
C CYS A 234 12.02 -17.86 -4.25
N PHE A 235 11.59 -17.37 -3.09
CA PHE A 235 12.39 -16.60 -2.13
C PHE A 235 13.05 -15.32 -2.70
N SER A 236 12.54 -14.77 -3.82
CA SER A 236 13.11 -13.54 -4.42
C SER A 236 12.71 -12.25 -3.68
N CYS A 237 11.67 -12.30 -2.83
CA CYS A 237 11.10 -11.11 -2.18
C CYS A 237 11.39 -11.07 -0.68
N VAL A 238 12.59 -11.45 -0.24
CA VAL A 238 12.92 -11.48 1.19
C VAL A 238 13.31 -10.10 1.70
N ALA A 239 12.94 -9.84 2.95
CA ALA A 239 13.34 -8.66 3.71
C ALA A 239 13.84 -9.07 5.10
N PRO A 240 14.86 -8.42 5.67
CA PRO A 240 15.36 -8.71 7.00
C PRO A 240 14.39 -8.19 8.06
N ILE A 241 13.87 -9.10 8.88
CA ILE A 241 12.88 -8.80 9.92
C ILE A 241 13.38 -9.38 11.25
N ARG A 242 13.39 -8.55 12.29
CA ARG A 242 13.74 -8.95 13.65
C ARG A 242 12.65 -9.82 14.27
N ALA A 243 13.01 -10.99 14.75
CA ALA A 243 12.13 -11.88 15.50
C ALA A 243 11.99 -11.42 16.97
N GLU A 244 11.08 -12.03 17.73
CA GLU A 244 10.84 -11.69 19.14
C GLU A 244 12.04 -11.98 20.04
N ASP A 245 12.86 -12.97 19.68
CA ASP A 245 14.11 -13.32 20.37
C ASP A 245 15.29 -12.38 20.03
N GLY A 246 15.06 -11.37 19.19
CA GLY A 246 16.04 -10.40 18.76
C GLY A 246 16.88 -10.84 17.54
N THR A 247 16.76 -12.08 17.08
CA THR A 247 17.44 -12.54 15.85
C THR A 247 16.86 -11.89 14.62
N VAL A 248 17.67 -11.66 13.59
CA VAL A 248 17.20 -11.14 12.30
C VAL A 248 17.12 -12.30 11.32
N ASP A 249 15.94 -12.47 10.71
CA ASP A 249 15.68 -13.51 9.74
C ASP A 249 15.10 -12.92 8.45
N LEU A 250 15.34 -13.57 7.32
CA LEU A 250 14.85 -13.16 6.01
C LEU A 250 13.40 -13.64 5.81
N LYS A 251 12.44 -12.74 5.90
CA LYS A 251 11.02 -13.03 5.69
C LYS A 251 10.59 -12.71 4.26
N ARG A 252 9.75 -13.57 3.70
CA ARG A 252 9.20 -13.37 2.34
C ARG A 252 8.08 -12.32 2.40
N VAL A 253 8.30 -11.19 1.77
CA VAL A 253 7.32 -10.10 1.70
C VAL A 253 5.98 -10.56 1.12
N CYS A 254 5.99 -11.52 0.20
CA CYS A 254 4.76 -12.04 -0.40
C CYS A 254 3.94 -13.01 0.48
N VAL A 255 4.48 -13.48 1.60
CA VAL A 255 3.82 -14.47 2.48
C VAL A 255 3.70 -13.93 3.90
N GLU A 256 4.84 -13.62 4.55
CA GLU A 256 4.88 -13.09 5.90
C GLU A 256 4.55 -11.59 5.96
N GLY A 257 4.69 -10.86 4.83
CA GLY A 257 4.30 -9.48 4.58
C GLY A 257 3.09 -9.38 3.63
N PRO A 258 2.91 -8.24 2.94
CA PRO A 258 3.85 -7.12 2.84
C PRO A 258 3.87 -6.19 4.07
N VAL A 259 2.92 -6.33 4.99
CA VAL A 259 2.78 -5.46 6.15
C VAL A 259 3.55 -6.03 7.34
N PHE A 260 4.47 -5.22 7.87
CA PHE A 260 5.29 -5.55 9.03
C PHE A 260 5.26 -4.42 10.06
N ASP A 261 5.38 -4.77 11.35
CA ASP A 261 5.61 -3.79 12.40
C ASP A 261 6.95 -3.09 12.13
N ALA A 262 6.91 -1.77 12.05
CA ALA A 262 8.09 -0.95 11.75
C ALA A 262 9.26 -1.19 12.72
N ALA A 263 8.97 -1.46 13.99
CA ALA A 263 10.00 -1.73 15.00
C ALA A 263 10.81 -3.01 14.71
N ARG A 264 10.29 -3.88 13.85
CA ARG A 264 10.91 -5.15 13.48
C ARG A 264 11.62 -5.13 12.13
N VAL A 265 11.38 -4.11 11.30
CA VAL A 265 12.02 -4.00 9.99
C VAL A 265 13.46 -3.58 10.16
N GLU A 266 14.38 -4.38 9.61
CA GLU A 266 15.78 -4.04 9.51
C GLU A 266 16.09 -3.62 8.07
N TRP A 267 16.87 -2.57 7.92
CA TRP A 267 17.27 -2.09 6.61
C TRP A 267 18.69 -2.57 6.31
N GLU A 268 18.91 -3.07 5.11
CA GLU A 268 20.26 -3.42 4.70
C GLU A 268 21.18 -2.20 4.85
N SER A 269 22.30 -2.38 5.53
CA SER A 269 23.34 -1.36 5.58
C SER A 269 23.90 -1.19 4.17
N GLY A 270 23.95 0.04 3.67
CA GLY A 270 24.27 0.37 2.27
C GLY A 270 25.64 -0.11 1.72
N GLU A 271 26.39 -0.92 2.47
CA GLU A 271 27.60 -1.61 2.02
C GLU A 271 27.31 -2.94 1.34
N ALA A 272 26.21 -3.64 1.70
CA ALA A 272 25.84 -4.92 1.08
C ALA A 272 25.19 -4.76 -0.30
N ALA A 273 24.58 -3.62 -0.59
CA ALA A 273 23.90 -3.36 -1.86
C ALA A 273 24.84 -3.06 -3.06
N ARG A 274 26.15 -2.97 -2.85
CA ARG A 274 27.14 -2.67 -3.92
C ARG A 274 27.85 -3.90 -4.47
N GLY A 275 27.45 -5.08 -4.07
CA GLY A 275 28.14 -6.35 -4.38
C GLY A 275 27.33 -7.38 -5.18
N LEU A 276 26.28 -6.98 -5.93
CA LEU A 276 25.59 -7.87 -6.88
C LEU A 276 25.50 -7.23 -8.26
#